data_6051d8ffad763d88abe17cb060d36183
#
_entry.id   6051d8ffad763d88abe17cb060d36183
#
_cell.length_a   1.000
_cell.length_b   1.000
_cell.length_c   1.000
_cell.angle_alpha   90.00
_cell.angle_beta   90.00
_cell.angle_gamma   90.00
#
_symmetry.space_group_name_H-M   'P 1'
#
loop_
_entity.id
_entity.type
_entity.pdbx_description
1 polymer ?
#
loop_
_entity_poly.entity_id
_entity_poly.type
_entity_poly.pdbx_seq_one_letter_code
_entity_poly.pdbx_strand_id
1 'polypeptide(L)'
;IVNTAFSASEKQRVKGHELIITMCINSDTGKVDEVEFSFMNFGTYATIPISVYRKIETDLKEKVWYIPTEEGKKLNYIYYWWAQEPQ
;
A
#
# COMPACT_ATOMS: atom_id res chain seq x y z
N ILE A 1 6.00 -2.82 6.76
CA ILE A 1 5.39 -1.49 6.72
C ILE A 1 3.91 -1.56 7.08
N VAL A 2 3.15 -2.36 6.38
CA VAL A 2 1.70 -2.44 6.62
C VAL A 2 1.40 -2.95 8.04
N ASN A 3 2.04 -4.04 8.45
CA ASN A 3 1.77 -4.65 9.76
C ASN A 3 2.11 -3.71 10.92
N THR A 4 3.14 -2.92 10.80
CA THR A 4 3.58 -2.00 11.88
C THR A 4 2.75 -0.72 11.94
N ALA A 5 1.99 -0.39 10.89
CA ALA A 5 1.14 0.80 10.86
C ALA A 5 -0.14 0.62 11.67
N PHE A 6 -0.59 -0.61 11.85
CA PHE A 6 -1.81 -0.93 12.61
C PHE A 6 -1.49 -1.21 14.07
N SER A 7 -2.28 -0.66 14.99
CA SER A 7 -2.18 -1.01 16.40
C SER A 7 -2.76 -2.40 16.65
N ALA A 8 -2.52 -2.97 17.83
CA ALA A 8 -3.04 -4.29 18.19
C ALA A 8 -4.58 -4.33 18.12
N SER A 9 -5.25 -3.28 18.59
CA SER A 9 -6.71 -3.23 18.56
C SER A 9 -7.24 -3.06 17.13
N GLU A 10 -6.52 -2.32 16.28
CA GLU A 10 -6.88 -2.15 14.87
C GLU A 10 -6.72 -3.45 14.09
N LYS A 11 -5.64 -4.18 14.32
CA LYS A 11 -5.43 -5.52 13.74
C LYS A 11 -6.55 -6.48 14.11
N GLN A 12 -7.00 -6.41 15.36
CA GLN A 12 -8.10 -7.26 15.83
C GLN A 12 -9.40 -6.94 15.12
N ARG A 13 -9.67 -5.65 14.86
CA ARG A 13 -10.88 -5.22 14.15
C ARG A 13 -10.94 -5.70 12.69
N VAL A 14 -9.80 -5.77 12.03
CA VAL A 14 -9.73 -6.18 10.62
C VAL A 14 -9.37 -7.65 10.42
N LYS A 15 -9.26 -8.40 11.49
CA LYS A 15 -8.90 -9.82 11.44
C LYS A 15 -9.84 -10.60 10.54
N GLY A 16 -9.27 -11.40 9.63
CA GLY A 16 -10.04 -12.17 8.65
C GLY A 16 -10.38 -11.40 7.38
N HIS A 17 -9.97 -10.13 7.28
CA HIS A 17 -10.25 -9.28 6.11
C HIS A 17 -8.96 -8.72 5.53
N GLU A 18 -8.78 -8.89 4.22
CA GLU A 18 -7.63 -8.37 3.52
C GLU A 18 -7.86 -6.96 3.00
N LEU A 19 -6.79 -6.20 2.95
CA LEU A 19 -6.72 -4.90 2.33
C LEU A 19 -5.88 -5.03 1.06
N ILE A 20 -6.30 -4.39 -0.03
CA ILE A 20 -5.57 -4.37 -1.29
C ILE A 20 -4.84 -3.05 -1.40
N ILE A 21 -3.54 -3.12 -1.65
CA ILE A 21 -2.67 -1.96 -1.79
C ILE A 21 -2.14 -1.93 -3.21
N THR A 22 -2.35 -0.81 -3.90
CA THR A 22 -1.85 -0.61 -5.25
C THR A 22 -0.85 0.54 -5.25
N MET A 23 0.35 0.29 -5.77
CA MET A 23 1.38 1.32 -5.92
C MET A 23 1.51 1.73 -7.38
N CYS A 24 1.58 3.03 -7.61
CA CYS A 24 1.93 3.59 -8.91
C CYS A 24 3.41 3.97 -8.87
N ILE A 25 4.22 3.26 -9.65
CA ILE A 25 5.67 3.39 -9.64
C ILE A 25 6.12 4.15 -10.87
N ASN A 26 6.95 5.19 -10.65
CA ASN A 26 7.55 5.93 -11.75
C ASN A 26 8.56 5.02 -12.47
N SER A 27 8.37 4.81 -13.77
CA SER A 27 9.19 3.89 -14.55
C SER A 27 10.63 4.38 -14.79
N ASP A 28 10.87 5.70 -14.67
CA ASP A 28 12.21 6.25 -14.85
C ASP A 28 13.04 6.18 -13.58
N THR A 29 12.43 6.45 -12.43
CA THR A 29 13.13 6.56 -11.15
C THR A 29 13.00 5.33 -10.26
N GLY A 30 11.97 4.51 -10.47
CA GLY A 30 11.64 3.40 -9.59
C GLY A 30 10.96 3.84 -8.29
N LYS A 31 10.64 5.12 -8.16
CA LYS A 31 10.02 5.67 -6.97
C LYS A 31 8.52 5.41 -6.96
N VAL A 32 7.98 5.11 -5.79
CA VAL A 32 6.53 5.01 -5.59
C VAL A 32 5.96 6.42 -5.53
N ASP A 33 5.18 6.80 -6.55
CA ASP A 33 4.59 8.14 -6.63
C ASP A 33 3.22 8.21 -5.97
N GLU A 34 2.42 7.15 -6.08
CA GLU A 34 1.08 7.09 -5.49
C GLU A 34 0.81 5.73 -4.89
N VAL A 35 -0.04 5.72 -3.86
CA VAL A 35 -0.51 4.51 -3.20
C VAL A 35 -2.03 4.60 -3.09
N GLU A 36 -2.72 3.55 -3.51
CA GLU A 36 -4.17 3.44 -3.40
C GLU A 36 -4.53 2.24 -2.55
N PHE A 37 -5.63 2.37 -1.82
CA PHE A 37 -6.16 1.31 -0.97
C PHE A 37 -7.54 0.89 -1.45
N SER A 38 -7.75 -0.41 -1.56
CA SER A 38 -9.05 -1.00 -1.87
C SER A 38 -9.39 -2.04 -0.81
N PHE A 39 -10.66 -2.18 -0.49
CA PHE A 39 -11.09 -3.00 0.62
C PHE A 39 -12.12 -4.04 0.17
N MET A 40 -11.88 -5.31 0.53
CA MET A 40 -12.86 -6.37 0.35
C MET A 40 -14.04 -6.18 1.31
N ASN A 41 -13.78 -5.59 2.47
CA ASN A 41 -14.81 -5.24 3.45
C ASN A 41 -14.61 -3.79 3.89
N PHE A 42 -15.21 -2.87 3.15
CA PHE A 42 -15.08 -1.44 3.41
C PHE A 42 -15.58 -1.04 4.79
N GLY A 43 -16.69 -1.61 5.24
CA GLY A 43 -17.26 -1.28 6.54
C GLY A 43 -16.30 -1.52 7.71
N THR A 44 -15.56 -2.63 7.67
CA THR A 44 -14.56 -2.95 8.69
C THR A 44 -13.38 -1.97 8.65
N TYR A 45 -12.83 -1.74 7.45
CA TYR A 45 -11.67 -0.86 7.30
C TYR A 45 -12.02 0.62 7.48
N ALA A 46 -13.27 1.01 7.28
CA ALA A 46 -13.71 2.39 7.50
C ALA A 46 -13.59 2.83 8.97
N THR A 47 -13.50 1.89 9.91
CA THR A 47 -13.30 2.20 11.34
C THR A 47 -11.83 2.52 11.68
N ILE A 48 -10.92 2.28 10.76
CA ILE A 48 -9.50 2.53 10.96
C ILE A 48 -9.20 4.00 10.66
N PRO A 49 -8.46 4.72 11.54
CA PRO A 49 -8.14 6.12 11.30
C PRO A 49 -7.36 6.35 10.00
N ILE A 50 -7.64 7.46 9.33
CA ILE A 50 -6.93 7.86 8.10
C ILE A 50 -5.42 7.94 8.32
N SER A 51 -4.98 8.32 9.51
CA SER A 51 -3.57 8.42 9.85
C SER A 51 -2.80 7.11 9.63
N VAL A 52 -3.46 5.96 9.80
CA VAL A 52 -2.86 4.65 9.55
C VAL A 52 -2.52 4.49 8.07
N TYR A 53 -3.46 4.84 7.19
CA TYR A 53 -3.26 4.76 5.74
C TYR A 53 -2.21 5.75 5.26
N ARG A 54 -2.21 6.97 5.81
CA ARG A 54 -1.20 7.97 5.50
C ARG A 54 0.20 7.52 5.90
N LYS A 55 0.32 6.85 7.03
CA LYS A 55 1.60 6.30 7.46
C LYS A 55 2.10 5.23 6.49
N ILE A 56 1.23 4.32 6.05
CA ILE A 56 1.57 3.30 5.07
C ILE A 56 2.01 3.96 3.76
N GLU A 57 1.24 4.92 3.26
CA GLU A 57 1.57 5.64 2.04
C GLU A 57 2.92 6.33 2.13
N THR A 58 3.17 7.07 3.22
CA THR A 58 4.43 7.76 3.45
C THR A 58 5.60 6.78 3.50
N ASP A 59 5.46 5.69 4.24
CA ASP A 59 6.52 4.69 4.38
C ASP A 59 6.83 4.00 3.06
N LEU A 60 5.81 3.67 2.27
CA LEU A 60 6.01 3.07 0.96
C LEU A 60 6.71 4.03 0.00
N LYS A 61 6.33 5.30 0.01
CA LYS A 61 6.97 6.31 -0.85
C LYS A 61 8.41 6.60 -0.45
N GLU A 62 8.72 6.57 0.83
CA GLU A 62 10.07 6.89 1.33
C GLU A 62 11.04 5.72 1.34
N LYS A 63 10.53 4.50 1.61
CA LYS A 63 11.38 3.34 1.90
C LYS A 63 11.42 2.30 0.79
N VAL A 64 10.49 2.34 -0.15
CA VAL A 64 10.37 1.33 -1.20
C VAL A 64 10.78 1.93 -2.54
N TRP A 65 11.73 1.29 -3.20
CA TRP A 65 12.22 1.67 -4.51
C TRP A 65 12.32 0.43 -5.39
N TYR A 66 12.01 0.59 -6.66
CA TYR A 66 12.11 -0.47 -7.64
C TYR A 66 13.21 -0.14 -8.65
N ILE A 67 13.92 -1.18 -9.11
CA ILE A 67 14.93 -1.01 -10.16
C ILE A 67 14.21 -1.08 -11.51
N PRO A 68 14.17 0.02 -12.30
CA PRO A 68 13.51 0.01 -13.59
C PRO A 68 14.21 -0.93 -14.57
N THR A 69 13.41 -1.69 -15.33
CA THR A 69 13.93 -2.53 -16.41
C THR A 69 13.90 -1.74 -17.72
N GLU A 70 14.64 -2.20 -18.73
CA GLU A 70 14.60 -1.60 -20.06
C GLU A 70 13.19 -1.56 -20.63
N GLU A 71 12.41 -2.62 -20.45
CA GLU A 71 11.02 -2.67 -20.91
C GLU A 71 10.12 -1.77 -20.07
N GLY A 72 10.34 -1.74 -18.76
CA GLY A 72 9.56 -0.90 -17.84
C GLY A 72 9.74 0.58 -18.13
N LYS A 73 10.94 1.01 -18.55
CA LYS A 73 11.22 2.42 -18.88
C LYS A 73 10.43 2.92 -20.09
N LYS A 74 9.87 2.05 -20.90
CA LYS A 74 9.03 2.42 -22.03
C LYS A 74 7.61 2.79 -21.61
N LEU A 75 7.23 2.49 -20.37
CA LEU A 75 5.94 2.85 -19.78
C LEU A 75 6.10 4.14 -18.98
N ASN A 76 5.03 4.93 -18.85
CA ASN A 76 5.05 6.10 -17.97
C ASN A 76 5.04 5.68 -16.51
N TYR A 77 4.22 4.68 -16.17
CA TYR A 77 4.08 4.16 -14.82
C TYR A 77 3.91 2.66 -14.84
N ILE A 78 4.33 2.03 -13.73
CA ILE A 78 4.13 0.61 -13.49
C ILE A 78 3.22 0.47 -12.27
N TYR A 79 2.21 -0.37 -12.37
CA TYR A 79 1.31 -0.65 -11.26
C TYR A 79 1.67 -1.97 -10.64
N TYR A 80 1.79 -1.97 -9.31
CA TYR A 80 2.02 -3.19 -8.52
C TYR A 80 1.02 -3.24 -7.38
N TRP A 81 0.38 -4.38 -7.19
CA TRP A 81 -0.61 -4.52 -6.13
C TRP A 81 -0.48 -5.86 -5.42
N TRP A 82 -0.93 -5.89 -4.17
CA TRP A 82 -1.05 -7.12 -3.40
C TRP A 82 -2.19 -6.99 -2.41
N ALA A 83 -2.66 -8.16 -1.90
CA ALA A 83 -3.66 -8.23 -0.84
C ALA A 83 -2.98 -8.71 0.44
N GLN A 84 -3.32 -8.11 1.56
CA GLN A 84 -2.68 -8.41 2.84
C GLN A 84 -3.65 -8.22 4.00
N GLU A 85 -3.63 -9.16 4.95
CA GLU A 85 -4.27 -8.99 6.24
C GLU A 85 -3.22 -8.44 7.22
N PRO A 86 -3.45 -7.29 7.90
CA PRO A 86 -2.52 -6.77 8.90
C PRO A 86 -2.36 -7.74 10.08
N GLN A 87 -1.12 -8.07 10.41
CA GLN A 87 -0.80 -9.03 11.47
C GLN A 87 0.21 -8.51 12.47
#